data_26ca64f2dd204d44eaeb328ca4e0314c
#
_entry.id   26ca64f2dd204d44eaeb328ca4e0314c
#
_cell.length_a   1.000
_cell.length_b   1.000
_cell.length_c   1.000
_cell.angle_alpha   90.00
_cell.angle_beta   90.00
_cell.angle_gamma   90.00
#
_symmetry.space_group_name_H-M   'P 1'
#
loop_
_entity.id
_entity.type
_entity.pdbx_description
1 polymer ?
#
loop_
_entity_poly.entity_id
_entity_poly.type
_entity_poly.pdbx_seq_one_letter_code
_entity_poly.pdbx_strand_id
1 'polypeptide(L)'
;VTLLELSRAFGVFATGGELRGSVALLKVEDAKGKVLFEHKSSNGKNVLSAEIAYLISNILSDNQARQEIFGLRSHLVIGGKSVAAKTGTTDDKRDNWTVGFTPSVVVGTWVGNNDNSPMHPSLASGVTGAAPIWNRIMREALAGKSDEEFPRPPSIIEIDIDAFGGGLPVDGS
;
A
#
# COMPACT_ATOMS: atom_id res chain seq x y z
N VAL A 1 1.83 -15.16 -8.53
CA VAL A 1 2.49 -14.02 -7.86
C VAL A 1 2.62 -14.35 -6.39
N THR A 2 3.83 -14.23 -5.85
CA THR A 2 4.08 -14.38 -4.40
C THR A 2 3.72 -13.08 -3.66
N LEU A 3 3.47 -13.19 -2.35
CA LEU A 3 3.22 -12.01 -1.51
C LEU A 3 4.39 -11.01 -1.53
N LEU A 4 5.62 -11.52 -1.59
CA LEU A 4 6.82 -10.68 -1.69
C LEU A 4 6.88 -9.91 -3.01
N GLU A 5 6.61 -10.56 -4.14
CA GLU A 5 6.59 -9.90 -5.46
C GLU A 5 5.51 -8.83 -5.54
N LEU A 6 4.31 -9.13 -5.04
CA LEU A 6 3.21 -8.17 -4.99
C LEU A 6 3.56 -6.98 -4.08
N SER A 7 4.09 -7.23 -2.89
CA SER A 7 4.52 -6.15 -1.98
C SER A 7 5.60 -5.26 -2.60
N ARG A 8 6.57 -5.86 -3.33
CA ARG A 8 7.59 -5.09 -4.08
C ARG A 8 6.98 -4.25 -5.20
N ALA A 9 5.99 -4.78 -5.92
CA ALA A 9 5.29 -4.03 -6.96
C ALA A 9 4.56 -2.81 -6.38
N PHE A 10 3.89 -2.97 -5.25
CA PHE A 10 3.29 -1.83 -4.54
C PHE A 10 4.33 -0.87 -3.95
N GLY A 11 5.52 -1.38 -3.60
CA GLY A 11 6.67 -0.56 -3.21
C GLY A 11 7.10 0.45 -4.27
N VAL A 12 6.85 0.17 -5.55
CA VAL A 12 7.13 1.12 -6.64
C VAL A 12 6.27 2.39 -6.49
N PHE A 13 5.01 2.25 -6.12
CA PHE A 13 4.16 3.43 -5.85
C PHE A 13 4.62 4.19 -4.61
N ALA A 14 4.98 3.47 -3.53
CA ALA A 14 5.49 4.06 -2.30
C ALA A 14 6.72 4.93 -2.52
N THR A 15 7.61 4.51 -3.43
CA THR A 15 8.91 5.18 -3.71
C THR A 15 8.84 6.19 -4.86
N GLY A 16 7.65 6.52 -5.37
CA GLY A 16 7.49 7.47 -6.47
C GLY A 16 7.94 6.93 -7.82
N GLY A 17 7.84 5.62 -8.04
CA GLY A 17 8.13 4.98 -9.33
C GLY A 17 9.42 4.15 -9.38
N GLU A 18 10.15 4.04 -8.26
CA GLU A 18 11.43 3.35 -8.18
C GLU A 18 11.26 1.89 -7.74
N LEU A 19 11.69 0.93 -8.55
CA LEU A 19 11.76 -0.48 -8.18
C LEU A 19 13.06 -0.76 -7.43
N ARG A 20 12.95 -1.16 -6.17
CA ARG A 20 14.08 -1.54 -5.33
C ARG A 20 14.21 -3.06 -5.19
N GLY A 21 15.46 -3.53 -5.09
CA GLY A 21 15.75 -4.93 -4.82
C GLY A 21 15.35 -5.34 -3.40
N SER A 22 15.03 -6.62 -3.22
CA SER A 22 14.87 -7.18 -1.86
C SER A 22 16.22 -7.43 -1.23
N VAL A 23 16.41 -7.00 0.00
CA VAL A 23 17.66 -7.20 0.77
C VAL A 23 17.32 -8.01 2.01
N ALA A 24 17.84 -9.23 2.11
CA ALA A 24 17.63 -10.12 3.25
C ALA A 24 18.68 -9.92 4.34
N LEU A 25 19.91 -9.56 3.96
CA LEU A 25 21.02 -9.36 4.88
C LEU A 25 21.53 -7.93 4.75
N LEU A 26 21.41 -7.16 5.82
CA LEU A 26 21.95 -5.80 5.88
C LEU A 26 23.40 -5.79 6.35
N LYS A 27 23.73 -6.61 7.34
CA LYS A 27 25.06 -6.68 7.95
C LYS A 27 25.30 -8.06 8.53
N VAL A 28 26.55 -8.53 8.46
CA VAL A 28 27.02 -9.73 9.15
C VAL A 28 28.27 -9.37 9.94
N GLU A 29 28.29 -9.70 11.21
CA GLU A 29 29.41 -9.48 12.12
C GLU A 29 29.85 -10.80 12.74
N ASP A 30 31.14 -10.93 13.04
CA ASP A 30 31.63 -12.03 13.85
C ASP A 30 31.38 -11.79 15.36
N ALA A 31 31.70 -12.78 16.18
CA ALA A 31 31.49 -12.71 17.63
C ALA A 31 32.30 -11.60 18.33
N LYS A 32 33.28 -10.99 17.63
CA LYS A 32 34.11 -9.90 18.12
C LYS A 32 33.67 -8.53 17.61
N GLY A 33 32.55 -8.46 16.86
CA GLY A 33 31.98 -7.24 16.30
C GLY A 33 32.68 -6.79 14.99
N LYS A 34 33.55 -7.62 14.40
CA LYS A 34 34.15 -7.32 13.10
C LYS A 34 33.14 -7.52 12.00
N VAL A 35 32.90 -6.49 11.18
CA VAL A 35 32.01 -6.56 10.02
C VAL A 35 32.62 -7.51 8.98
N LEU A 36 31.87 -8.57 8.65
CA LEU A 36 32.20 -9.55 7.61
C LEU A 36 31.52 -9.21 6.28
N PHE A 37 30.31 -8.63 6.35
CA PHE A 37 29.54 -8.17 5.20
C PHE A 37 28.67 -6.99 5.61
N GLU A 38 28.54 -6.02 4.72
CA GLU A 38 27.60 -4.91 4.85
C GLU A 38 26.98 -4.62 3.48
N HIS A 39 25.64 -4.63 3.44
CA HIS A 39 24.94 -4.30 2.22
C HIS A 39 25.14 -2.81 1.89
N LYS A 40 25.65 -2.54 0.70
CA LYS A 40 25.71 -1.18 0.17
C LYS A 40 24.39 -0.87 -0.53
N SER A 41 23.66 0.13 -0.01
CA SER A 41 22.46 0.60 -0.66
C SER A 41 22.76 1.02 -2.09
N SER A 42 22.02 0.52 -3.04
CA SER A 42 22.03 0.96 -4.43
C SER A 42 20.73 1.68 -4.74
N ASN A 43 20.78 2.67 -5.61
CA ASN A 43 19.58 3.28 -6.14
C ASN A 43 18.76 2.22 -6.87
N GLY A 44 17.45 2.29 -6.72
CA GLY A 44 16.55 1.44 -7.48
C GLY A 44 16.48 1.85 -8.96
N LYS A 45 15.74 1.10 -9.73
CA LYS A 45 15.47 1.40 -11.14
C LYS A 45 14.15 2.12 -11.29
N ASN A 46 14.13 3.29 -11.93
CA ASN A 46 12.88 3.94 -12.31
C ASN A 46 12.14 3.09 -13.34
N VAL A 47 10.94 2.63 -12.98
CA VAL A 47 10.07 1.77 -13.81
C VAL A 47 8.72 2.42 -14.07
N LEU A 48 8.40 3.50 -13.35
CA LEU A 48 7.15 4.25 -13.47
C LEU A 48 7.47 5.74 -13.25
N SER A 49 6.69 6.65 -13.87
CA SER A 49 6.85 8.07 -13.58
C SER A 49 6.31 8.44 -12.20
N ALA A 50 6.86 9.48 -11.60
CA ALA A 50 6.43 9.97 -10.29
C ALA A 50 4.95 10.42 -10.30
N GLU A 51 4.48 10.97 -11.42
CA GLU A 51 3.09 11.39 -11.60
C GLU A 51 2.13 10.21 -11.50
N ILE A 52 2.42 9.11 -12.22
CA ILE A 52 1.58 7.91 -12.18
C ILE A 52 1.62 7.27 -10.80
N ALA A 53 2.80 7.18 -10.18
CA ALA A 53 2.96 6.64 -8.83
C ALA A 53 2.15 7.47 -7.82
N TYR A 54 2.20 8.80 -7.91
CA TYR A 54 1.43 9.70 -7.06
C TYR A 54 -0.09 9.53 -7.27
N LEU A 55 -0.57 9.54 -8.52
CA LEU A 55 -1.99 9.41 -8.82
C LEU A 55 -2.57 8.10 -8.26
N ILE A 56 -1.86 6.98 -8.42
CA ILE A 56 -2.28 5.70 -7.83
C ILE A 56 -2.27 5.76 -6.31
N SER A 57 -1.24 6.33 -5.70
CA SER A 57 -1.14 6.47 -4.24
C SER A 57 -2.25 7.36 -3.69
N ASN A 58 -2.56 8.47 -4.36
CA ASN A 58 -3.64 9.39 -4.01
C ASN A 58 -5.00 8.68 -4.05
N ILE A 59 -5.33 7.99 -5.15
CA ILE A 59 -6.57 7.21 -5.27
C ILE A 59 -6.68 6.14 -4.16
N LEU A 60 -5.59 5.42 -3.88
CA LEU A 60 -5.59 4.34 -2.89
C LEU A 60 -5.56 4.82 -1.44
N SER A 61 -5.24 6.08 -1.18
CA SER A 61 -5.27 6.69 0.16
C SER A 61 -6.58 7.43 0.46
N ASP A 62 -7.44 7.64 -0.54
CA ASP A 62 -8.71 8.34 -0.37
C ASP A 62 -9.73 7.48 0.38
N ASN A 63 -9.83 7.73 1.69
CA ASN A 63 -10.78 7.05 2.55
C ASN A 63 -12.23 7.52 2.33
N GLN A 64 -12.44 8.72 1.80
CA GLN A 64 -13.79 9.23 1.53
C GLN A 64 -14.38 8.58 0.29
N ALA A 65 -13.62 8.47 -0.79
CA ALA A 65 -14.08 7.83 -2.01
C ALA A 65 -14.48 6.36 -1.80
N ARG A 66 -13.81 5.64 -0.89
CA ARG A 66 -14.12 4.22 -0.62
C ARG A 66 -15.11 3.97 0.53
N GLN A 67 -15.61 5.01 1.19
CA GLN A 67 -16.45 4.87 2.40
C GLN A 67 -17.78 4.16 2.14
N GLU A 68 -18.36 4.31 0.96
CA GLU A 68 -19.63 3.67 0.60
C GLU A 68 -19.56 2.13 0.63
N ILE A 69 -18.38 1.57 0.29
CA ILE A 69 -18.17 0.11 0.25
C ILE A 69 -17.58 -0.40 1.57
N PHE A 70 -16.62 0.34 2.16
CA PHE A 70 -15.82 -0.14 3.30
C PHE A 70 -16.20 0.53 4.63
N GLY A 71 -16.93 1.63 4.59
CA GLY A 71 -17.24 2.46 5.77
C GLY A 71 -16.04 3.31 6.24
N LEU A 72 -16.34 4.38 6.98
CA LEU A 72 -15.33 5.32 7.51
C LEU A 72 -14.39 4.70 8.57
N ARG A 73 -14.78 3.60 9.19
CA ARG A 73 -14.01 2.91 10.25
C ARG A 73 -13.54 1.53 9.81
N SER A 74 -13.29 1.36 8.52
CA SER A 74 -12.80 0.08 8.00
C SER A 74 -11.38 -0.23 8.48
N HIS A 75 -11.00 -1.51 8.41
CA HIS A 75 -9.61 -1.92 8.69
C HIS A 75 -8.57 -1.35 7.69
N LEU A 76 -9.00 -0.66 6.64
CA LEU A 76 -8.08 0.02 5.72
C LEU A 76 -7.68 1.42 6.20
N VAL A 77 -8.30 1.91 7.27
CA VAL A 77 -8.00 3.23 7.87
C VAL A 77 -7.03 3.06 9.03
N ILE A 78 -5.93 3.80 8.97
CA ILE A 78 -4.97 3.94 10.06
C ILE A 78 -5.11 5.37 10.60
N GLY A 79 -5.65 5.51 11.80
CA GLY A 79 -5.96 6.84 12.37
C GLY A 79 -4.74 7.76 12.41
N GLY A 80 -4.89 8.98 11.86
CA GLY A 80 -3.84 9.99 11.82
C GLY A 80 -2.68 9.67 10.87
N LYS A 81 -2.90 8.80 9.88
CA LYS A 81 -1.89 8.41 8.89
C LYS A 81 -2.45 8.38 7.48
N SER A 82 -1.68 8.89 6.54
CA SER A 82 -1.93 8.84 5.11
C SER A 82 -1.43 7.50 4.55
N VAL A 83 -2.35 6.53 4.45
CA VAL A 83 -2.01 5.17 4.02
C VAL A 83 -2.81 4.78 2.79
N ALA A 84 -2.12 4.46 1.72
CA ALA A 84 -2.71 3.83 0.54
C ALA A 84 -2.96 2.35 0.81
N ALA A 85 -4.14 1.82 0.46
CA ALA A 85 -4.47 0.42 0.68
C ALA A 85 -5.40 -0.13 -0.39
N LYS A 86 -5.18 -1.40 -0.76
CA LYS A 86 -6.00 -2.15 -1.71
C LYS A 86 -6.24 -3.56 -1.20
N THR A 87 -7.49 -3.99 -1.26
CA THR A 87 -7.89 -5.38 -1.00
C THR A 87 -8.05 -6.15 -2.30
N GLY A 88 -7.91 -7.45 -2.24
CA GLY A 88 -8.23 -8.37 -3.32
C GLY A 88 -8.86 -9.65 -2.77
N THR A 89 -9.79 -10.20 -3.53
CA THR A 89 -10.38 -11.52 -3.26
C THR A 89 -10.49 -12.23 -4.59
N THR A 90 -9.94 -13.42 -4.69
CA THR A 90 -10.03 -14.24 -5.90
C THR A 90 -11.43 -14.83 -6.07
N ASP A 91 -11.73 -15.25 -7.30
CA ASP A 91 -12.94 -16.00 -7.59
C ASP A 91 -13.06 -17.24 -6.69
N ASP A 92 -14.28 -17.64 -6.38
CA ASP A 92 -14.56 -18.74 -5.43
C ASP A 92 -14.00 -18.53 -4.01
N LYS A 93 -13.56 -17.30 -3.67
CA LYS A 93 -13.10 -16.94 -2.33
C LYS A 93 -11.95 -17.81 -1.82
N ARG A 94 -10.99 -18.10 -2.69
CA ARG A 94 -9.81 -18.94 -2.38
C ARG A 94 -8.70 -18.17 -1.71
N ASP A 95 -8.54 -16.90 -2.08
CA ASP A 95 -7.49 -16.02 -1.58
C ASP A 95 -8.05 -14.66 -1.18
N ASN A 96 -7.51 -14.17 -0.10
CA ASN A 96 -7.76 -12.85 0.41
C ASN A 96 -6.44 -12.09 0.51
N TRP A 97 -6.39 -10.92 -0.10
CA TRP A 97 -5.20 -10.08 -0.13
C TRP A 97 -5.50 -8.70 0.43
N THR A 98 -4.56 -8.15 1.17
CA THR A 98 -4.54 -6.72 1.47
C THR A 98 -3.10 -6.25 1.39
N VAL A 99 -2.86 -5.25 0.56
CA VAL A 99 -1.57 -4.56 0.46
C VAL A 99 -1.81 -3.09 0.69
N GLY A 100 -0.97 -2.47 1.50
CA GLY A 100 -1.00 -1.03 1.70
C GLY A 100 0.36 -0.50 2.05
N PHE A 101 0.53 0.81 1.88
CA PHE A 101 1.83 1.43 1.98
C PHE A 101 1.73 2.91 2.38
N THR A 102 2.81 3.40 2.95
CA THR A 102 3.21 4.81 3.07
C THR A 102 4.47 5.01 2.23
N PRO A 103 5.01 6.22 2.09
CA PRO A 103 6.30 6.41 1.42
C PRO A 103 7.45 5.55 1.97
N SER A 104 7.42 5.16 3.24
CA SER A 104 8.52 4.43 3.91
C SER A 104 8.21 2.97 4.28
N VAL A 105 6.94 2.55 4.24
CA VAL A 105 6.53 1.22 4.71
C VAL A 105 5.57 0.58 3.71
N VAL A 106 5.79 -0.67 3.39
CA VAL A 106 4.83 -1.52 2.65
C VAL A 106 4.49 -2.73 3.49
N VAL A 107 3.20 -3.01 3.65
CA VAL A 107 2.70 -4.21 4.31
C VAL A 107 1.80 -4.96 3.35
N GLY A 108 2.10 -6.23 3.14
CA GLY A 108 1.24 -7.16 2.41
C GLY A 108 0.78 -8.29 3.32
N THR A 109 -0.48 -8.67 3.21
CA THR A 109 -1.04 -9.84 3.89
C THR A 109 -1.84 -10.70 2.92
N TRP A 110 -1.74 -11.99 3.13
CA TRP A 110 -2.48 -13.00 2.40
C TRP A 110 -3.13 -13.98 3.38
N VAL A 111 -4.35 -14.38 3.08
CA VAL A 111 -5.08 -15.42 3.79
C VAL A 111 -5.70 -16.34 2.75
N GLY A 112 -5.48 -17.62 2.90
CA GLY A 112 -6.00 -18.66 2.02
C GLY A 112 -5.59 -20.06 2.49
N ASN A 113 -6.08 -21.08 1.81
CA ASN A 113 -5.71 -22.47 2.06
C ASN A 113 -4.54 -22.89 1.16
N ASN A 114 -3.57 -23.61 1.71
CA ASN A 114 -2.37 -24.04 0.96
C ASN A 114 -2.69 -24.98 -0.21
N ASP A 115 -3.80 -25.70 -0.13
CA ASP A 115 -4.32 -26.58 -1.19
C ASP A 115 -5.22 -25.87 -2.21
N ASN A 116 -5.32 -24.53 -2.09
CA ASN A 116 -6.18 -23.69 -2.93
C ASN A 116 -7.68 -24.05 -2.84
N SER A 117 -8.12 -24.69 -1.76
CA SER A 117 -9.56 -24.89 -1.50
C SER A 117 -10.23 -23.57 -1.10
N PRO A 118 -11.55 -23.39 -1.34
CA PRO A 118 -12.26 -22.20 -0.90
C PRO A 118 -12.20 -21.99 0.61
N MET A 119 -12.07 -20.72 1.02
CA MET A 119 -12.12 -20.35 2.43
C MET A 119 -13.55 -20.44 2.99
N HIS A 120 -13.65 -20.50 4.32
CA HIS A 120 -14.94 -20.41 4.99
C HIS A 120 -15.67 -19.10 4.61
N PRO A 121 -16.99 -19.12 4.34
CA PRO A 121 -17.74 -17.94 3.89
C PRO A 121 -17.60 -16.69 4.76
N SER A 122 -17.39 -16.84 6.08
CA SER A 122 -17.18 -15.70 6.99
C SER A 122 -15.84 -14.98 6.81
N LEU A 123 -14.85 -15.63 6.17
CA LEU A 123 -13.53 -15.05 5.85
C LEU A 123 -13.42 -14.63 4.38
N ALA A 124 -14.51 -14.68 3.69
CA ALA A 124 -14.57 -14.65 2.23
C ALA A 124 -14.42 -13.27 1.59
N SER A 125 -14.10 -12.22 2.35
CA SER A 125 -13.82 -10.90 1.76
C SER A 125 -12.47 -10.38 2.25
N GLY A 126 -11.78 -9.59 1.42
CA GLY A 126 -10.53 -8.94 1.78
C GLY A 126 -10.64 -8.08 3.04
N VAL A 127 -11.87 -7.64 3.36
CA VAL A 127 -12.15 -6.83 4.56
C VAL A 127 -12.21 -7.66 5.82
N THR A 128 -12.71 -8.90 5.76
CA THR A 128 -12.88 -9.77 6.93
C THR A 128 -11.72 -10.74 7.14
N GLY A 129 -10.96 -11.05 6.10
CA GLY A 129 -9.82 -11.97 6.15
C GLY A 129 -8.49 -11.26 6.36
N ALA A 130 -7.91 -10.74 5.30
CA ALA A 130 -6.56 -10.18 5.30
C ALA A 130 -6.45 -8.77 5.92
N ALA A 131 -7.49 -7.91 5.78
CA ALA A 131 -7.41 -6.53 6.23
C ALA A 131 -7.26 -6.33 7.75
N PRO A 132 -7.89 -7.11 8.64
CA PRO A 132 -7.65 -6.99 10.08
C PRO A 132 -6.19 -7.30 10.48
N ILE A 133 -5.58 -8.31 9.84
CA ILE A 133 -4.18 -8.68 10.05
C ILE A 133 -3.27 -7.56 9.54
N TRP A 134 -3.52 -7.11 8.33
CA TRP A 134 -2.81 -5.99 7.71
C TRP A 134 -2.87 -4.72 8.58
N ASN A 135 -4.07 -4.35 9.07
CA ASN A 135 -4.27 -3.18 9.92
C ASN A 135 -3.41 -3.23 11.18
N ARG A 136 -3.39 -4.38 11.86
CA ARG A 136 -2.60 -4.56 13.08
C ARG A 136 -1.11 -4.42 12.80
N ILE A 137 -0.59 -5.02 11.72
CA ILE A 137 0.82 -4.93 11.34
C ILE A 137 1.17 -3.49 10.94
N MET A 138 0.33 -2.85 10.12
CA MET A 138 0.58 -1.47 9.67
C MET A 138 0.58 -0.48 10.85
N ARG A 139 -0.36 -0.62 11.79
CA ARG A 139 -0.38 0.22 13.00
C ARG A 139 0.89 0.06 13.83
N GLU A 140 1.37 -1.15 14.00
CA GLU A 140 2.61 -1.42 14.73
C GLU A 140 3.83 -0.85 13.98
N ALA A 141 3.91 -1.05 12.68
CA ALA A 141 4.99 -0.53 11.85
C ALA A 141 5.05 1.01 11.83
N LEU A 142 3.92 1.68 12.02
CA LEU A 142 3.81 3.14 12.05
C LEU A 142 3.75 3.73 13.47
N ALA A 143 3.80 2.90 14.50
CA ALA A 143 3.77 3.36 15.89
C ALA A 143 4.95 4.31 16.18
N GLY A 144 4.66 5.45 16.77
CA GLY A 144 5.67 6.47 17.10
C GLY A 144 6.27 7.25 15.92
N LYS A 145 5.85 6.97 14.68
CA LYS A 145 6.27 7.73 13.50
C LYS A 145 5.31 8.90 13.24
N SER A 146 5.82 9.98 12.65
CA SER A 146 4.99 11.05 12.10
C SER A 146 4.19 10.54 10.89
N ASP A 147 3.15 11.30 10.48
CA ASP A 147 2.51 11.04 9.19
C ASP A 147 3.45 11.39 8.04
N GLU A 148 3.36 10.63 6.97
CA GLU A 148 4.13 10.82 5.74
C GLU A 148 3.14 10.95 4.58
N GLU A 149 3.02 12.15 4.04
CA GLU A 149 2.23 12.38 2.83
C GLU A 149 2.96 11.88 1.59
N PHE A 150 2.19 11.44 0.59
CA PHE A 150 2.76 11.09 -0.71
C PHE A 150 3.20 12.36 -1.44
N PRO A 151 4.48 12.46 -1.85
CA PRO A 151 4.99 13.65 -2.52
C PRO A 151 4.26 13.90 -3.84
N ARG A 152 3.57 15.03 -3.95
CA ARG A 152 2.90 15.43 -5.19
C ARG A 152 3.93 16.05 -6.15
N PRO A 153 4.10 15.49 -7.36
CA PRO A 153 4.95 16.09 -8.38
C PRO A 153 4.42 17.48 -8.82
N PRO A 154 5.31 18.45 -9.10
CA PRO A 154 4.88 19.80 -9.50
C PRO A 154 4.03 19.85 -10.80
N SER A 155 4.13 18.83 -11.65
CA SER A 155 3.33 18.66 -12.87
C SER A 155 1.88 18.26 -12.62
N ILE A 156 1.54 17.79 -11.40
CA ILE A 156 0.16 17.45 -11.01
C ILE A 156 -0.50 18.69 -10.40
N ILE A 157 -1.55 19.15 -11.04
CA ILE A 157 -2.40 20.27 -10.57
C ILE A 157 -3.72 19.73 -10.04
N GLU A 158 -4.29 20.42 -9.07
CA GLU A 158 -5.67 20.21 -8.62
C GLU A 158 -6.55 21.27 -9.27
N ILE A 159 -7.71 20.84 -9.73
CA ILE A 159 -8.73 21.72 -10.28
C ILE A 159 -10.09 21.34 -9.70
N ASP A 160 -10.91 22.34 -9.45
CA ASP A 160 -12.30 22.09 -9.10
C ASP A 160 -13.06 21.65 -10.35
N ILE A 161 -13.92 20.67 -10.20
CA ILE A 161 -14.79 20.16 -11.25
C ILE A 161 -16.24 20.16 -10.78
N ASP A 162 -17.17 20.35 -11.68
CA ASP A 162 -18.60 20.17 -11.40
C ASP A 162 -18.89 18.72 -11.03
N ALA A 163 -19.59 18.53 -9.90
CA ALA A 163 -19.85 17.21 -9.32
C ALA A 163 -20.76 16.32 -10.19
N PHE A 164 -21.55 16.90 -11.06
CA PHE A 164 -22.51 16.18 -11.92
C PHE A 164 -22.00 16.03 -13.35
N GLY A 165 -21.45 17.08 -13.90
CA GLY A 165 -21.00 17.12 -15.31
C GLY A 165 -19.51 16.79 -15.52
N GLY A 166 -18.69 16.85 -14.48
CA GLY A 166 -17.24 16.63 -14.58
C GLY A 166 -16.49 17.70 -15.36
N GLY A 167 -17.17 18.79 -15.75
CA GLY A 167 -16.56 19.95 -16.42
C GLY A 167 -15.97 20.96 -15.42
N LEU A 168 -15.30 21.99 -15.96
CA LEU A 168 -14.88 23.10 -15.11
C LEU A 168 -16.10 23.84 -14.55
N PRO A 169 -16.05 24.30 -13.28
CA PRO A 169 -17.13 25.09 -12.70
C PRO A 169 -17.41 26.33 -13.55
N VAL A 170 -18.68 26.59 -13.86
CA VAL A 170 -19.11 27.88 -14.43
C VAL A 170 -19.57 28.76 -13.30
N ASP A 171 -19.23 30.06 -13.37
CA ASP A 171 -19.64 31.05 -12.38
C ASP A 171 -21.16 30.95 -12.13
N GLY A 172 -21.55 30.54 -10.91
CA GLY A 172 -22.94 30.46 -10.47
C GLY A 172 -23.52 29.05 -10.32
N SER A 173 -22.73 27.97 -10.43
CA SER A 173 -23.14 26.59 -10.11
C SER A 173 -22.63 26.13 -8.74
#